data_c3d4708501369837c99d6b85da3de314
#
_entry.id   c3d4708501369837c99d6b85da3de314
#
_cell.length_a   1.000
_cell.length_b   1.000
_cell.length_c   1.000
_cell.angle_alpha   90.00
_cell.angle_beta   90.00
_cell.angle_gamma   90.00
#
_symmetry.space_group_name_H-M   'P 1'
#
loop_
_entity.id
_entity.type
_entity.pdbx_description
1 polymer ?
#
loop_
_entity_poly.entity_id
_entity_poly.type
_entity_poly.pdbx_seq_one_letter_code
_entity_poly.pdbx_strand_id
1 'polypeptide(L)'
;MVPAASALAGCSPSSPSVSVAYEQFRFTCCVNSESLTHAWHPGQSITLQWSTESAGMTADDAQHPITLMATVTGPYASVVALKASGAHATTLTASPIRVTDRTSGGVVSTIALPLDLAPGWYNLATTIQSAGSRTGGATIIEVTPPTS
;
A
#
# COMPACT_ATOMS: atom_id res chain seq x y z
N MET A 1 -17.76 -17.18 68.20
CA MET A 1 -17.95 -16.92 67.57
C MET A 1 -17.71 -16.26 66.52
N VAL A 2 -17.46 -15.93 65.74
CA VAL A 2 -17.33 -15.46 64.81
C VAL A 2 -17.02 -15.09 63.88
N PRO A 3 -16.82 -14.99 63.37
CA PRO A 3 -16.53 -14.76 62.54
C PRO A 3 -16.40 -14.29 61.50
N ALA A 4 -16.29 -14.08 61.12
CA ALA A 4 -16.26 -13.70 60.22
C ALA A 4 -15.80 -13.26 59.27
N ALA A 5 -15.36 -13.18 59.01
CA ALA A 5 -14.89 -12.82 58.25
C ALA A 5 -14.81 -12.59 57.10
N SER A 6 -14.80 -12.54 56.79
CA SER A 6 -14.67 -12.47 55.88
C SER A 6 -14.57 -12.15 54.80
N ALA A 7 -14.40 -12.24 54.50
CA ALA A 7 -14.43 -12.18 53.48
C ALA A 7 -14.19 -11.43 52.54
N LEU A 8 -13.99 -11.00 52.38
CA LEU A 8 -13.83 -10.24 51.54
C LEU A 8 -13.18 -10.43 50.53
N ALA A 9 -12.77 -10.90 50.55
CA ALA A 9 -12.09 -11.22 49.70
C ALA A 9 -12.45 -10.97 48.44
N GLY A 10 -13.14 -11.18 48.19
CA GLY A 10 -13.46 -11.20 46.97
C GLY A 10 -13.19 -10.18 46.12
N CYS A 11 -13.00 -9.29 46.47
CA CYS A 11 -12.97 -8.32 45.66
C CYS A 11 -11.80 -8.09 45.06
N SER A 12 -11.22 -8.89 44.87
CA SER A 12 -10.15 -8.73 44.33
C SER A 12 -10.20 -8.11 43.18
N PRO A 13 -9.56 -7.29 43.02
CA PRO A 13 -9.55 -6.62 42.12
C PRO A 13 -9.14 -6.99 41.00
N SER A 14 -9.76 -7.39 40.50
CA SER A 14 -9.54 -7.35 39.28
C SER A 14 -9.08 -6.07 38.93
N SER A 15 -7.93 -5.89 38.93
CA SER A 15 -7.43 -4.81 38.36
C SER A 15 -8.01 -4.71 37.03
N PRO A 16 -8.44 -3.62 36.70
CA PRO A 16 -9.07 -3.42 35.51
C PRO A 16 -8.04 -3.67 34.51
N SER A 17 -8.21 -4.60 33.85
CA SER A 17 -7.39 -4.84 32.79
C SER A 17 -7.57 -3.65 31.92
N VAL A 18 -6.59 -2.87 31.87
CA VAL A 18 -6.57 -1.82 30.94
C VAL A 18 -6.42 -2.48 29.60
N SER A 19 -7.47 -2.66 28.93
CA SER A 19 -7.33 -3.17 27.60
C SER A 19 -6.78 -2.05 26.76
N VAL A 20 -5.58 -2.21 26.31
CA VAL A 20 -4.96 -1.27 25.39
C VAL A 20 -5.61 -1.52 24.04
N ALA A 21 -6.14 -0.48 23.44
CA ALA A 21 -6.68 -0.55 22.11
C ALA A 21 -5.66 0.02 21.13
N TYR A 22 -5.52 -0.66 20.02
CA TYR A 22 -4.58 -0.27 18.98
C TYR A 22 -5.34 0.14 17.73
N GLU A 23 -4.94 1.23 17.10
CA GLU A 23 -5.54 1.66 15.86
C GLU A 23 -4.93 0.88 14.70
N GLN A 24 -5.79 0.36 13.86
CA GLN A 24 -5.38 -0.35 12.65
C GLN A 24 -5.55 0.55 11.45
N PHE A 25 -4.69 0.38 10.47
CA PHE A 25 -4.70 1.16 9.25
C PHE A 25 -4.80 0.26 8.03
N ARG A 26 -5.45 0.75 7.01
CA ARG A 26 -5.44 0.11 5.70
C ARG A 26 -4.79 1.05 4.71
N PHE A 27 -4.15 0.47 3.74
CA PHE A 27 -3.42 1.21 2.72
C PHE A 27 -4.21 1.25 1.43
N THR A 28 -4.12 2.37 0.73
CA THR A 28 -4.63 2.52 -0.63
C THR A 28 -3.61 3.31 -1.43
N CYS A 29 -3.59 3.14 -2.71
CA CYS A 29 -2.78 3.96 -3.59
C CYS A 29 -3.68 4.95 -4.28
N CYS A 30 -3.37 6.17 -4.35
CA CYS A 30 -2.28 6.90 -3.75
C CYS A 30 -2.77 8.31 -3.43
N VAL A 31 -2.15 8.98 -2.48
CA VAL A 31 -2.52 10.35 -2.12
C VAL A 31 -2.34 11.26 -3.33
N ASN A 32 -1.28 11.00 -4.11
CA ASN A 32 -0.91 11.82 -5.26
C ASN A 32 -1.42 11.24 -6.58
N SER A 33 -2.56 10.53 -6.57
CA SER A 33 -3.03 9.84 -7.77
C SER A 33 -3.23 10.76 -8.98
N GLU A 34 -3.61 12.00 -8.76
CA GLU A 34 -3.78 12.94 -9.86
C GLU A 34 -2.47 13.25 -10.58
N SER A 35 -1.38 13.34 -9.85
CA SER A 35 -0.08 13.64 -10.46
C SER A 35 0.48 12.46 -11.23
N LEU A 36 -0.10 11.28 -11.10
CA LEU A 36 0.36 10.09 -11.83
C LEU A 36 -0.15 10.06 -13.27
N THR A 37 -1.15 10.86 -13.60
CA THR A 37 -1.80 10.80 -14.90
C THR A 37 -1.21 11.73 -15.94
N HIS A 38 -0.22 12.55 -15.59
CA HIS A 38 0.45 13.39 -16.59
C HIS A 38 1.40 12.54 -17.44
N ALA A 39 1.83 13.09 -18.57
CA ALA A 39 2.77 12.40 -19.43
C ALA A 39 4.14 12.33 -18.76
N TRP A 40 4.76 11.18 -18.83
CA TRP A 40 6.07 10.91 -18.26
C TRP A 40 7.12 10.87 -19.36
N HIS A 41 8.38 11.10 -18.97
CA HIS A 41 9.51 11.02 -19.89
C HIS A 41 10.53 10.03 -19.39
N PRO A 42 11.28 9.39 -20.29
CA PRO A 42 12.38 8.52 -19.87
C PRO A 42 13.34 9.26 -18.94
N GLY A 43 13.84 8.58 -17.95
CA GLY A 43 14.74 9.19 -16.96
C GLY A 43 14.07 9.77 -15.76
N GLN A 44 12.76 9.97 -15.80
CA GLN A 44 12.01 10.44 -14.64
C GLN A 44 11.74 9.30 -13.65
N SER A 45 11.41 9.67 -12.43
CA SER A 45 11.02 8.70 -11.41
C SER A 45 9.57 8.90 -11.03
N ILE A 46 8.81 7.82 -11.01
CA ILE A 46 7.42 7.85 -10.57
C ILE A 46 7.42 7.61 -9.07
N THR A 47 6.86 8.54 -8.32
CA THR A 47 6.74 8.43 -6.88
C THR A 47 5.29 8.18 -6.51
N LEU A 48 5.05 7.11 -5.77
CA LEU A 48 3.73 6.73 -5.30
C LEU A 48 3.65 7.00 -3.81
N GLN A 49 2.78 7.92 -3.41
CA GLN A 49 2.58 8.22 -2.00
C GLN A 49 1.39 7.41 -1.51
N TRP A 50 1.65 6.32 -0.82
CA TRP A 50 0.60 5.47 -0.30
C TRP A 50 -0.21 6.21 0.76
N SER A 51 -1.52 6.06 0.70
CA SER A 51 -2.39 6.67 1.70
C SER A 51 -2.83 5.63 2.71
N THR A 52 -3.07 6.08 3.92
CA THR A 52 -3.56 5.23 4.99
C THR A 52 -4.84 5.84 5.55
N GLU A 53 -5.76 4.98 5.96
CA GLU A 53 -6.93 5.42 6.68
C GLU A 53 -7.20 4.46 7.81
N SER A 54 -7.82 4.94 8.86
CA SER A 54 -8.13 4.10 10.01
C SER A 54 -9.11 3.01 9.62
N ALA A 55 -8.79 1.79 10.02
CA ALA A 55 -9.65 0.63 9.81
C ALA A 55 -10.34 0.21 11.12
N GLY A 56 -10.21 1.03 12.16
CA GLY A 56 -10.82 0.76 13.46
C GLY A 56 -9.79 0.44 14.52
N MET A 57 -10.28 0.01 15.65
CA MET A 57 -9.45 -0.32 16.82
C MET A 57 -9.50 -1.80 17.09
N THR A 58 -8.42 -2.34 17.63
CA THR A 58 -8.35 -3.73 18.03
C THR A 58 -7.65 -3.85 19.37
N ALA A 59 -8.04 -4.84 20.14
CA ALA A 59 -7.35 -5.19 21.39
C ALA A 59 -6.22 -6.19 21.14
N ASP A 60 -6.13 -6.74 19.94
CA ASP A 60 -5.08 -7.67 19.56
C ASP A 60 -3.77 -6.90 19.42
N ASP A 61 -2.74 -7.33 20.13
CA ASP A 61 -1.44 -6.66 20.10
C ASP A 61 -0.56 -7.16 18.94
N ALA A 62 -1.00 -8.13 18.19
CA ALA A 62 -0.26 -8.63 17.05
C ALA A 62 -0.33 -7.65 15.89
N GLN A 63 0.82 -7.39 15.29
CA GLN A 63 0.90 -6.57 14.10
C GLN A 63 0.89 -7.49 12.89
N HIS A 64 0.02 -7.20 11.94
CA HIS A 64 -0.11 -8.04 10.75
C HIS A 64 0.69 -7.42 9.61
N PRO A 65 1.56 -8.18 8.97
CA PRO A 65 2.40 -7.63 7.90
C PRO A 65 1.59 -7.33 6.65
N ILE A 66 1.95 -6.24 6.01
CA ILE A 66 1.36 -5.80 4.75
C ILE A 66 2.51 -5.52 3.79
N THR A 67 2.42 -6.04 2.57
CA THR A 67 3.42 -5.78 1.54
C THR A 67 2.80 -4.90 0.45
N LEU A 68 3.47 -3.80 0.16
CA LEU A 68 3.05 -2.85 -0.87
C LEU A 68 3.95 -3.02 -2.08
N MET A 69 3.34 -3.22 -3.24
CA MET A 69 4.08 -3.47 -4.48
C MET A 69 3.55 -2.57 -5.59
N ALA A 70 4.43 -2.18 -6.49
CA ALA A 70 4.07 -1.38 -7.65
C ALA A 70 4.91 -1.83 -8.84
N THR A 71 4.27 -1.91 -10.00
CA THR A 71 4.91 -2.41 -11.21
C THR A 71 4.40 -1.62 -12.40
N VAL A 72 5.31 -1.29 -13.32
CA VAL A 72 4.96 -0.66 -14.59
C VAL A 72 5.28 -1.65 -15.70
N THR A 73 4.31 -1.94 -16.53
CA THR A 73 4.48 -2.84 -17.67
C THR A 73 4.10 -2.13 -18.96
N GLY A 74 4.82 -2.41 -20.01
CA GLY A 74 4.60 -1.83 -21.33
C GLY A 74 5.85 -1.97 -22.18
N PRO A 75 5.92 -1.21 -23.30
CA PRO A 75 4.89 -0.30 -23.82
C PRO A 75 3.81 -1.04 -24.59
N TYR A 76 2.63 -0.48 -24.57
CA TYR A 76 1.53 -0.92 -25.40
C TYR A 76 1.28 0.14 -26.47
N ALA A 77 0.90 -0.31 -27.66
CA ALA A 77 0.71 0.61 -28.79
C ALA A 77 -0.51 1.53 -28.57
N SER A 78 -1.47 1.10 -27.80
CA SER A 78 -2.67 1.86 -27.54
C SER A 78 -3.26 1.47 -26.19
N VAL A 79 -4.20 2.27 -25.72
CA VAL A 79 -4.92 1.97 -24.48
C VAL A 79 -5.75 0.68 -24.66
N VAL A 80 -6.28 0.46 -25.86
CA VAL A 80 -7.04 -0.75 -26.14
C VAL A 80 -6.14 -1.99 -26.01
N ALA A 81 -4.94 -1.93 -26.57
CA ALA A 81 -3.99 -3.03 -26.47
C ALA A 81 -3.58 -3.28 -25.00
N LEU A 82 -3.44 -2.22 -24.25
CA LEU A 82 -3.11 -2.34 -22.83
C LEU A 82 -4.23 -3.06 -22.07
N LYS A 83 -5.47 -2.65 -22.31
CA LYS A 83 -6.61 -3.25 -21.62
C LYS A 83 -6.83 -4.71 -22.02
N ALA A 84 -6.41 -5.06 -23.21
CA ALA A 84 -6.48 -6.44 -23.67
C ALA A 84 -5.36 -7.31 -23.09
N SER A 85 -4.48 -6.73 -22.28
CA SER A 85 -3.33 -7.43 -21.67
C SER A 85 -2.44 -8.08 -22.72
N GLY A 86 -2.17 -7.34 -23.79
CA GLY A 86 -1.32 -7.81 -24.87
C GLY A 86 0.14 -7.93 -24.43
N ALA A 87 0.99 -8.37 -25.35
CA ALA A 87 2.40 -8.52 -25.07
C ALA A 87 3.06 -7.18 -24.76
N HIS A 88 4.00 -7.18 -23.83
CA HIS A 88 4.78 -6.02 -23.45
C HIS A 88 6.25 -6.39 -23.34
N ALA A 89 7.10 -5.41 -23.57
CA ALA A 89 8.54 -5.66 -23.62
C ALA A 89 9.26 -5.41 -22.30
N THR A 90 8.70 -4.58 -21.45
CA THR A 90 9.38 -4.09 -20.25
C THR A 90 8.51 -4.25 -19.01
N THR A 91 9.14 -4.66 -17.93
CA THR A 91 8.53 -4.67 -16.61
C THR A 91 9.48 -3.96 -15.66
N LEU A 92 8.98 -2.91 -15.00
CA LEU A 92 9.73 -2.18 -14.00
C LEU A 92 9.02 -2.36 -12.68
N THR A 93 9.75 -2.74 -11.66
CA THR A 93 9.15 -3.02 -10.36
C THR A 93 9.81 -2.17 -9.28
N ALA A 94 9.01 -1.53 -8.46
CA ALA A 94 9.53 -0.85 -7.28
C ALA A 94 9.94 -1.89 -6.25
N SER A 95 10.89 -1.54 -5.40
CA SER A 95 11.24 -2.41 -4.28
C SER A 95 10.02 -2.61 -3.39
N PRO A 96 9.63 -3.85 -3.09
CA PRO A 96 8.49 -4.07 -2.22
C PRO A 96 8.71 -3.43 -0.85
N ILE A 97 7.65 -2.86 -0.31
CA ILE A 97 7.71 -2.23 1.01
C ILE A 97 6.92 -3.08 1.98
N ARG A 98 7.54 -3.42 3.09
CA ARG A 98 6.88 -4.17 4.15
C ARG A 98 6.54 -3.24 5.29
N VAL A 99 5.26 -3.20 5.62
CA VAL A 99 4.73 -2.41 6.71
C VAL A 99 3.81 -3.31 7.52
N THR A 100 3.13 -2.75 8.48
CA THR A 100 2.13 -3.49 9.25
C THR A 100 0.83 -2.70 9.29
N ASP A 101 -0.21 -3.31 9.80
CA ASP A 101 -1.49 -2.64 9.97
C ASP A 101 -1.47 -1.56 11.07
N ARG A 102 -0.31 -1.36 11.72
CA ARG A 102 -0.10 -0.28 12.68
C ARG A 102 0.64 0.90 12.08
N THR A 103 1.13 0.77 10.86
CA THR A 103 1.88 1.83 10.19
C THR A 103 0.91 2.87 9.66
N SER A 104 1.16 4.14 9.98
CA SER A 104 0.34 5.23 9.49
C SER A 104 1.19 6.22 8.72
N GLY A 105 0.85 6.44 7.46
CA GLY A 105 1.43 7.50 6.65
C GLY A 105 2.90 7.34 6.29
N GLY A 106 3.36 8.24 5.47
CA GLY A 106 4.78 8.38 5.17
C GLY A 106 5.41 7.31 4.30
N VAL A 107 4.63 6.45 3.67
CA VAL A 107 5.16 5.34 2.88
C VAL A 107 5.17 5.72 1.42
N VAL A 108 6.32 5.56 0.77
CA VAL A 108 6.52 5.98 -0.61
C VAL A 108 7.21 4.87 -1.39
N SER A 109 6.70 4.59 -2.59
CA SER A 109 7.36 3.70 -3.55
C SER A 109 7.86 4.54 -4.71
N THR A 110 9.02 4.19 -5.24
CA THR A 110 9.60 4.90 -6.38
C THR A 110 9.95 3.92 -7.48
N ILE A 111 9.56 4.25 -8.70
CA ILE A 111 9.93 3.48 -9.89
C ILE A 111 10.73 4.42 -10.80
N ALA A 112 11.98 4.08 -11.03
CA ALA A 112 12.82 4.86 -11.93
C ALA A 112 12.57 4.42 -13.37
N LEU A 113 12.24 5.36 -14.22
CA LEU A 113 12.07 5.09 -15.65
C LEU A 113 13.43 5.18 -16.33
N PRO A 114 13.90 4.11 -16.97
CA PRO A 114 15.20 4.15 -17.63
C PRO A 114 15.27 5.23 -18.69
N LEU A 115 16.48 5.71 -18.97
CA LEU A 115 16.69 6.73 -20.00
C LEU A 115 16.32 6.23 -21.39
N ASP A 116 16.43 4.93 -21.62
CA ASP A 116 16.12 4.33 -22.91
C ASP A 116 14.71 3.73 -22.97
N LEU A 117 13.85 4.08 -22.04
CA LEU A 117 12.49 3.55 -22.02
C LEU A 117 11.73 3.98 -23.28
N ALA A 118 11.14 3.02 -23.96
CA ALA A 118 10.40 3.27 -25.19
C ALA A 118 9.13 4.06 -24.91
N PRO A 119 8.78 5.02 -25.77
CA PRO A 119 7.50 5.73 -25.63
C PRO A 119 6.33 4.78 -25.85
N GLY A 120 5.22 5.09 -25.24
CA GLY A 120 4.00 4.30 -25.40
C GLY A 120 3.14 4.35 -24.16
N TRP A 121 2.16 3.48 -24.13
CA TRP A 121 1.23 3.37 -23.01
C TRP A 121 1.72 2.28 -22.06
N TYR A 122 1.64 2.58 -20.78
CA TYR A 122 2.11 1.66 -19.74
C TYR A 122 1.02 1.47 -18.69
N ASN A 123 1.01 0.30 -18.09
CA ASN A 123 0.11 -0.01 -16.99
C ASN A 123 0.88 0.08 -15.68
N LEU A 124 0.49 1.03 -14.83
CA LEU A 124 1.03 1.15 -13.48
C LEU A 124 0.11 0.38 -12.55
N ALA A 125 0.53 -0.76 -12.12
CA ALA A 125 -0.25 -1.63 -11.24
C ALA A 125 0.28 -1.55 -9.81
N THR A 126 -0.61 -1.45 -8.85
CA THR A 126 -0.28 -1.47 -7.44
C THR A 126 -0.96 -2.65 -6.78
N THR A 127 -0.28 -3.24 -5.80
CA THR A 127 -0.82 -4.39 -5.09
C THR A 127 -0.56 -4.23 -3.60
N ILE A 128 -1.58 -4.50 -2.81
CA ILE A 128 -1.49 -4.53 -1.36
C ILE A 128 -1.77 -5.97 -0.94
N GLN A 129 -0.78 -6.61 -0.34
CA GLN A 129 -0.90 -7.99 0.08
C GLN A 129 -0.84 -8.08 1.59
N SER A 130 -1.83 -8.70 2.20
CA SER A 130 -1.85 -9.01 3.61
C SER A 130 -2.21 -10.48 3.78
N ALA A 131 -2.15 -10.99 5.01
CA ALA A 131 -2.44 -12.39 5.24
C ALA A 131 -3.83 -12.75 4.69
N GLY A 132 -3.88 -13.63 3.74
CA GLY A 132 -5.14 -14.13 3.19
C GLY A 132 -5.88 -13.18 2.25
N SER A 133 -5.30 -12.02 1.90
CA SER A 133 -6.00 -11.09 1.04
C SER A 133 -5.02 -10.34 0.15
N ARG A 134 -5.48 -10.02 -1.05
CA ARG A 134 -4.69 -9.27 -2.00
C ARG A 134 -5.62 -8.35 -2.76
N THR A 135 -5.31 -7.06 -2.73
CA THR A 135 -6.08 -6.06 -3.46
C THR A 135 -5.13 -5.30 -4.37
N GLY A 136 -5.64 -4.77 -5.43
CA GLY A 136 -4.81 -4.05 -6.36
C GLY A 136 -5.59 -3.05 -7.16
N GLY A 137 -4.87 -2.15 -7.80
CA GLY A 137 -5.42 -1.16 -8.70
C GLY A 137 -4.46 -0.97 -9.85
N ALA A 138 -4.93 -0.26 -10.86
CA ALA A 138 -4.14 0.01 -12.02
C ALA A 138 -4.45 1.41 -12.55
N THR A 139 -3.42 2.06 -13.06
CA THR A 139 -3.52 3.38 -13.67
C THR A 139 -2.78 3.32 -14.98
N ILE A 140 -3.37 3.88 -16.02
CA ILE A 140 -2.74 3.96 -17.33
C ILE A 140 -1.89 5.22 -17.35
N ILE A 141 -0.64 5.08 -17.73
CA ILE A 141 0.27 6.21 -17.87
C ILE A 141 0.84 6.23 -19.28
N GLU A 142 1.19 7.40 -19.76
CA GLU A 142 1.81 7.57 -21.07
C GLU A 142 3.26 8.02 -20.87
N VAL A 143 4.16 7.37 -21.61
CA VAL A 143 5.55 7.79 -21.68
C VAL A 143 5.75 8.39 -23.07
N THR A 144 6.16 9.65 -23.10
CA THR A 144 6.41 10.38 -24.33
C THR A 144 7.92 10.63 -24.47
N PRO A 145 8.41 10.84 -25.69
CA PRO A 145 9.83 11.17 -25.87
C PRO A 145 10.18 12.44 -25.11
N PRO A 146 11.43 12.55 -24.66
CA PRO A 146 11.85 13.78 -24.00
C PRO A 146 11.75 14.94 -24.97
N THR A 147 11.26 16.08 -24.47
CA THR A 147 11.23 17.30 -25.28
C THR A 147 12.65 17.81 -25.39
N SER A 148 13.10 17.94 -26.60
CA SER A 148 14.44 18.51 -26.86
C SER A 148 14.37 20.04 -26.85
#